data_b2b4786f367466641234c01901439ac1
#
_entry.id   b2b4786f367466641234c01901439ac1
#
_cell.length_a   1.000
_cell.length_b   1.000
_cell.length_c   1.000
_cell.angle_alpha   90.00
_cell.angle_beta   90.00
_cell.angle_gamma   90.00
#
_symmetry.space_group_name_H-M   'P 1'
#
loop_
_entity.id
_entity.type
_entity.pdbx_description
1 polymer ?
#
loop_
_entity_poly.entity_id
_entity_poly.type
_entity_poly.pdbx_seq_one_letter_code
_entity_poly.pdbx_strand_id
1 'polypeptide(L)'
;MKNVIYNYYNILLTDINESNDNYYFYYNSNLYVFYLIENNPEIINEIYNFLIENNIDSYKIIANKDNNLITTINNKNYALLHLKGLLKYEIKFEEFKYYPIDKQNHNWGTLWSNKLDYYEIQIRELGKKYQTLLNSFGFFKGIAENAILYYNLTEKKFNDEVPVAIVHNRMNYPEYEIDYNNPLNFVIDYYIRDISEYIKSYAISDYYDLENIITLINKLTLNSKSFNLLYSRLLYPTFYFDEYDKIILGREEDNKIINVIDKIQNYLEMLKKIFIVFNNKYEMFNIEWLNKNVEN
;
A
#
# COMPACT_ATOMS: atom_id res chain seq x y z
N MET A 1 -23.14 -16.55 2.98
CA MET A 1 -22.68 -15.86 1.78
C MET A 1 -23.23 -16.44 0.47
N LYS A 2 -23.38 -17.77 0.26
CA LYS A 2 -23.95 -18.36 -0.98
C LYS A 2 -25.27 -17.73 -1.42
N ASN A 3 -26.23 -17.58 -0.50
CA ASN A 3 -27.53 -16.96 -0.80
C ASN A 3 -27.40 -15.48 -1.19
N VAL A 4 -26.44 -14.77 -0.65
CA VAL A 4 -26.16 -13.37 -0.99
C VAL A 4 -25.70 -13.29 -2.45
N ILE A 5 -24.71 -14.10 -2.82
CA ILE A 5 -24.17 -14.14 -4.19
C ILE A 5 -25.28 -14.53 -5.17
N TYR A 6 -26.13 -15.51 -4.85
CA TYR A 6 -27.29 -15.85 -5.68
C TYR A 6 -28.25 -14.66 -5.83
N ASN A 7 -28.59 -14.01 -4.71
CA ASN A 7 -29.56 -12.92 -4.72
C ASN A 7 -29.10 -11.70 -5.51
N TYR A 8 -27.81 -11.37 -5.48
CA TYR A 8 -27.27 -10.18 -6.14
C TYR A 8 -26.72 -10.45 -7.53
N TYR A 9 -26.23 -11.67 -7.84
CA TYR A 9 -25.51 -11.96 -9.08
C TYR A 9 -26.11 -13.09 -9.91
N ASN A 10 -27.20 -13.78 -9.43
CA ASN A 10 -27.77 -14.98 -10.07
C ASN A 10 -26.77 -16.15 -10.21
N ILE A 11 -25.76 -16.23 -9.35
CA ILE A 11 -24.78 -17.31 -9.36
C ILE A 11 -25.14 -18.32 -8.29
N LEU A 12 -25.52 -19.52 -8.72
CA LEU A 12 -25.79 -20.64 -7.82
C LEU A 12 -24.49 -21.37 -7.51
N LEU A 13 -24.08 -21.38 -6.23
CA LEU A 13 -22.82 -21.96 -5.79
C LEU A 13 -23.04 -23.29 -5.07
N THR A 14 -22.25 -24.29 -5.43
CA THR A 14 -22.13 -25.54 -4.66
C THR A 14 -21.21 -25.32 -3.45
N ASP A 15 -20.04 -24.71 -3.69
CA ASP A 15 -19.00 -24.51 -2.68
C ASP A 15 -18.50 -23.07 -2.67
N ILE A 16 -18.04 -22.64 -1.50
CA ILE A 16 -17.43 -21.32 -1.27
C ILE A 16 -16.41 -21.44 -0.14
N ASN A 17 -15.23 -20.92 -0.37
CA ASN A 17 -14.16 -20.85 0.63
C ASN A 17 -14.07 -19.42 1.17
N GLU A 18 -13.88 -19.29 2.48
CA GLU A 18 -13.69 -18.00 3.14
C GLU A 18 -12.24 -17.85 3.63
N SER A 19 -11.67 -16.69 3.38
CA SER A 19 -10.36 -16.30 3.90
C SER A 19 -10.31 -14.77 4.06
N ASN A 20 -10.04 -14.31 5.28
CA ASN A 20 -9.92 -12.87 5.61
C ASN A 20 -11.12 -12.02 5.13
N ASP A 21 -12.34 -12.42 5.47
CA ASP A 21 -13.60 -11.78 5.05
C ASP A 21 -13.82 -11.76 3.51
N ASN A 22 -12.97 -12.42 2.72
CA ASN A 22 -13.13 -12.62 1.29
C ASN A 22 -13.63 -14.02 0.98
N TYR A 23 -14.44 -14.15 -0.09
CA TYR A 23 -15.11 -15.40 -0.43
C TYR A 23 -14.73 -15.85 -1.84
N TYR A 24 -14.05 -17.00 -1.93
CA TYR A 24 -13.49 -17.57 -3.17
C TYR A 24 -14.38 -18.72 -3.65
N PHE A 25 -14.67 -18.75 -4.93
CA PHE A 25 -15.44 -19.84 -5.55
C PHE A 25 -15.16 -19.98 -7.03
N TYR A 26 -15.43 -21.17 -7.54
CA TYR A 26 -15.44 -21.45 -8.99
C TYR A 26 -16.84 -21.43 -9.54
N TYR A 27 -17.01 -20.79 -10.67
CA TYR A 27 -18.26 -20.80 -11.44
C TYR A 27 -17.93 -20.89 -12.94
N ASN A 28 -18.48 -21.89 -13.67
CA ASN A 28 -18.18 -22.16 -15.05
C ASN A 28 -16.66 -22.23 -15.34
N SER A 29 -15.93 -22.95 -14.51
CA SER A 29 -14.46 -23.12 -14.58
C SER A 29 -13.63 -21.85 -14.38
N ASN A 30 -14.24 -20.73 -14.03
CA ASN A 30 -13.56 -19.48 -13.71
C ASN A 30 -13.50 -19.25 -12.21
N LEU A 31 -12.41 -18.64 -11.75
CA LEU A 31 -12.26 -18.24 -10.35
C LEU A 31 -12.89 -16.87 -10.15
N TYR A 32 -13.70 -16.76 -9.11
CA TYR A 32 -14.29 -15.51 -8.65
C TYR A 32 -13.93 -15.26 -7.18
N VAL A 33 -13.80 -13.99 -6.83
CA VAL A 33 -13.62 -13.55 -5.45
C VAL A 33 -14.65 -12.48 -5.13
N PHE A 34 -15.45 -12.73 -4.13
CA PHE A 34 -16.32 -11.71 -3.54
C PHE A 34 -15.53 -11.02 -2.43
N TYR A 35 -15.02 -9.84 -2.77
CA TYR A 35 -13.96 -9.16 -2.05
C TYR A 35 -14.54 -8.08 -1.13
N LEU A 36 -14.12 -8.07 0.15
CA LEU A 36 -14.46 -7.00 1.09
C LEU A 36 -13.71 -5.72 0.70
N ILE A 37 -14.44 -4.62 0.55
CA ILE A 37 -13.91 -3.30 0.21
C ILE A 37 -13.74 -2.50 1.50
N GLU A 38 -12.53 -2.05 1.76
CA GLU A 38 -12.18 -1.17 2.86
C GLU A 38 -12.02 0.30 2.41
N ASN A 39 -11.86 0.53 1.11
CA ASN A 39 -11.72 1.84 0.50
C ASN A 39 -13.08 2.51 0.22
N ASN A 40 -13.06 3.82 -0.09
CA ASN A 40 -14.28 4.53 -0.48
C ASN A 40 -14.84 3.96 -1.79
N PRO A 41 -16.12 3.51 -1.80
CA PRO A 41 -16.78 2.95 -2.99
C PRO A 41 -16.80 3.89 -4.21
N GLU A 42 -16.93 5.19 -4.02
CA GLU A 42 -16.99 6.17 -5.11
C GLU A 42 -15.66 6.22 -5.88
N ILE A 43 -14.53 6.17 -5.16
CA ILE A 43 -13.19 6.16 -5.76
C ILE A 43 -12.99 4.88 -6.58
N ILE A 44 -13.46 3.74 -6.10
CA ILE A 44 -13.35 2.47 -6.83
C ILE A 44 -14.10 2.53 -8.16
N ASN A 45 -15.32 3.06 -8.17
CA ASN A 45 -16.09 3.23 -9.39
C ASN A 45 -15.37 4.14 -10.40
N GLU A 46 -14.84 5.26 -9.93
CA GLU A 46 -14.08 6.19 -10.75
C GLU A 46 -12.83 5.53 -11.37
N ILE A 47 -12.01 4.90 -10.54
CA ILE A 47 -10.78 4.23 -10.98
C ILE A 47 -11.12 3.12 -11.98
N TYR A 48 -12.11 2.28 -11.66
CA TYR A 48 -12.47 1.16 -12.52
C TYR A 48 -12.98 1.63 -13.89
N ASN A 49 -13.79 2.67 -13.94
CA ASN A 49 -14.22 3.27 -15.21
C ASN A 49 -13.03 3.78 -16.03
N PHE A 50 -12.07 4.48 -15.38
CA PHE A 50 -10.85 4.93 -16.04
C PHE A 50 -10.03 3.76 -16.61
N LEU A 51 -9.88 2.65 -15.87
CA LEU A 51 -9.17 1.46 -16.35
C LEU A 51 -9.82 0.88 -17.59
N ILE A 52 -11.15 0.78 -17.63
CA ILE A 52 -11.92 0.28 -18.76
C ILE A 52 -11.79 1.21 -19.97
N GLU A 53 -12.02 2.50 -19.81
CA GLU A 53 -11.98 3.51 -20.88
C GLU A 53 -10.61 3.60 -21.54
N ASN A 54 -9.54 3.39 -20.78
CA ASN A 54 -8.17 3.43 -21.27
C ASN A 54 -7.59 2.06 -21.67
N ASN A 55 -8.41 0.99 -21.64
CA ASN A 55 -8.00 -0.40 -21.95
C ASN A 55 -6.80 -0.87 -21.10
N ILE A 56 -6.78 -0.48 -19.83
CA ILE A 56 -5.76 -0.90 -18.88
C ILE A 56 -6.08 -2.30 -18.39
N ASP A 57 -5.10 -3.21 -18.43
CA ASP A 57 -5.31 -4.58 -17.99
C ASP A 57 -5.56 -4.65 -16.48
N SER A 58 -6.74 -5.19 -16.15
CA SER A 58 -7.19 -5.36 -14.77
C SER A 58 -8.21 -6.50 -14.70
N TYR A 59 -8.40 -7.04 -13.49
CA TYR A 59 -9.49 -8.00 -13.30
C TYR A 59 -10.86 -7.31 -13.44
N LYS A 60 -11.81 -8.07 -13.96
CA LYS A 60 -13.15 -7.54 -14.18
C LYS A 60 -13.95 -7.52 -12.89
N ILE A 61 -14.49 -6.35 -12.53
CA ILE A 61 -15.55 -6.27 -11.54
C ILE A 61 -16.88 -6.60 -12.20
N ILE A 62 -17.61 -7.56 -11.63
CA ILE A 62 -18.92 -8.00 -12.13
C ILE A 62 -20.00 -7.15 -11.47
N ALA A 63 -20.77 -6.43 -12.26
CA ALA A 63 -21.90 -5.68 -11.75
C ALA A 63 -22.97 -6.63 -11.20
N ASN A 64 -23.65 -6.21 -10.12
CA ASN A 64 -24.79 -6.91 -9.56
C ASN A 64 -26.06 -6.70 -10.42
N LYS A 65 -27.20 -7.28 -10.00
CA LYS A 65 -28.48 -7.18 -10.70
C LYS A 65 -28.98 -5.74 -10.91
N ASP A 66 -28.57 -4.84 -10.02
CA ASP A 66 -28.94 -3.42 -10.04
C ASP A 66 -27.94 -2.57 -10.83
N ASN A 67 -27.04 -3.22 -11.59
CA ASN A 67 -25.93 -2.61 -12.34
C ASN A 67 -24.91 -1.84 -11.49
N ASN A 68 -24.83 -2.13 -10.19
CA ASN A 68 -23.82 -1.56 -9.31
C ASN A 68 -22.59 -2.47 -9.25
N LEU A 69 -21.39 -1.88 -9.32
CA LEU A 69 -20.12 -2.61 -9.15
C LEU A 69 -19.91 -3.07 -7.68
N ILE A 70 -20.57 -2.39 -6.75
CA ILE A 70 -20.43 -2.62 -5.30
C ILE A 70 -21.76 -3.07 -4.73
N THR A 71 -21.69 -4.07 -3.86
CA THR A 71 -22.86 -4.61 -3.13
C THR A 71 -22.66 -4.39 -1.64
N THR A 72 -23.59 -3.68 -1.02
CA THR A 72 -23.55 -3.42 0.43
C THR A 72 -24.39 -4.45 1.20
N ILE A 73 -23.78 -5.11 2.19
CA ILE A 73 -24.39 -6.15 3.01
C ILE A 73 -24.01 -5.88 4.47
N ASN A 74 -24.99 -5.68 5.33
CA ASN A 74 -24.77 -5.44 6.76
C ASN A 74 -23.73 -4.34 7.02
N ASN A 75 -23.82 -3.22 6.29
CA ASN A 75 -22.90 -2.08 6.33
C ASN A 75 -21.44 -2.39 5.90
N LYS A 76 -21.20 -3.53 5.28
CA LYS A 76 -19.94 -3.87 4.63
C LYS A 76 -20.12 -3.81 3.10
N ASN A 77 -19.14 -3.26 2.40
CA ASN A 77 -19.13 -3.16 0.95
C ASN A 77 -18.31 -4.29 0.34
N TYR A 78 -18.84 -4.89 -0.71
CA TYR A 78 -18.18 -5.98 -1.45
C TYR A 78 -18.21 -5.73 -2.94
N ALA A 79 -17.19 -6.21 -3.66
CA ALA A 79 -17.20 -6.31 -5.12
C ALA A 79 -16.95 -7.76 -5.55
N LEU A 80 -17.58 -8.17 -6.62
CA LEU A 80 -17.35 -9.49 -7.23
C LEU A 80 -16.30 -9.36 -8.33
N LEU A 81 -15.11 -9.92 -8.12
CA LEU A 81 -14.03 -9.98 -9.09
C LEU A 81 -14.07 -11.29 -9.86
N HIS A 82 -13.92 -11.21 -11.17
CA HIS A 82 -13.61 -12.35 -12.05
C HIS A 82 -12.10 -12.35 -12.31
N LEU A 83 -11.40 -13.37 -11.83
CA LEU A 83 -9.96 -13.53 -12.02
C LEU A 83 -9.69 -14.28 -13.33
N LYS A 84 -8.89 -13.70 -14.21
CA LYS A 84 -8.50 -14.30 -15.49
C LYS A 84 -7.44 -15.39 -15.27
N GLY A 85 -7.89 -16.62 -14.98
CA GLY A 85 -6.99 -17.77 -14.84
C GLY A 85 -6.27 -17.86 -13.49
N LEU A 86 -5.39 -18.89 -13.37
CA LEU A 86 -4.63 -19.20 -12.15
C LEU A 86 -3.14 -18.88 -12.30
N LEU A 87 -2.72 -18.30 -13.42
CA LEU A 87 -1.31 -18.02 -13.66
C LEU A 87 -0.88 -16.82 -12.81
N LYS A 88 -0.18 -17.14 -11.73
CA LYS A 88 0.55 -16.18 -10.91
C LYS A 88 1.96 -16.10 -11.47
N TYR A 89 2.29 -15.07 -12.20
CA TYR A 89 3.68 -14.75 -12.55
C TYR A 89 4.12 -13.51 -11.79
N GLU A 90 5.41 -13.44 -11.51
CA GLU A 90 6.03 -12.31 -10.85
C GLU A 90 6.15 -11.15 -11.83
N ILE A 91 5.67 -9.97 -11.42
CA ILE A 91 5.83 -8.72 -12.16
C ILE A 91 7.18 -8.11 -11.78
N LYS A 92 8.02 -7.86 -12.77
CA LYS A 92 9.32 -7.22 -12.54
C LYS A 92 9.14 -5.73 -12.36
N PHE A 93 10.03 -5.13 -11.57
CA PHE A 93 10.04 -3.70 -11.31
C PHE A 93 10.00 -2.83 -12.58
N GLU A 94 10.70 -3.24 -13.63
CA GLU A 94 10.75 -2.56 -14.91
C GLU A 94 9.42 -2.61 -15.70
N GLU A 95 8.51 -3.49 -15.32
CA GLU A 95 7.20 -3.65 -15.94
C GLU A 95 6.13 -2.77 -15.30
N PHE A 96 6.45 -2.09 -14.16
CA PHE A 96 5.51 -1.22 -13.49
C PHE A 96 5.10 -0.06 -14.37
N LYS A 97 3.81 0.16 -14.45
CA LYS A 97 3.18 1.23 -15.22
C LYS A 97 2.39 2.13 -14.28
N TYR A 98 2.41 3.39 -14.56
CA TYR A 98 1.53 4.36 -13.92
C TYR A 98 0.69 5.05 -14.98
N TYR A 99 -0.50 5.49 -14.59
CA TYR A 99 -1.47 6.07 -15.51
C TYR A 99 -1.78 7.49 -15.05
N PRO A 100 -1.12 8.52 -15.65
CA PRO A 100 -1.27 9.92 -15.24
C PRO A 100 -2.72 10.38 -15.37
N ILE A 101 -3.16 11.17 -14.41
CA ILE A 101 -4.49 11.79 -14.41
C ILE A 101 -4.35 13.27 -14.01
N ASP A 102 -5.26 14.11 -14.54
CA ASP A 102 -5.31 15.52 -14.18
C ASP A 102 -6.13 15.71 -12.89
N LYS A 103 -5.49 15.41 -11.76
CA LYS A 103 -6.05 15.60 -10.42
C LYS A 103 -5.00 16.11 -9.45
N GLN A 104 -5.48 16.81 -8.43
CA GLN A 104 -4.63 17.17 -7.29
C GLN A 104 -4.47 15.96 -6.37
N ASN A 105 -3.26 15.76 -5.87
CA ASN A 105 -3.00 14.75 -4.86
C ASN A 105 -3.45 15.21 -3.47
N HIS A 106 -3.71 14.24 -2.61
CA HIS A 106 -3.92 14.48 -1.20
C HIS A 106 -2.61 14.89 -0.51
N ASN A 107 -2.71 15.82 0.45
CA ASN A 107 -1.57 16.18 1.28
C ASN A 107 -1.20 15.02 2.22
N TRP A 108 -0.10 14.33 1.95
CA TRP A 108 0.36 13.21 2.76
C TRP A 108 0.67 13.61 4.21
N GLY A 109 1.22 14.81 4.42
CA GLY A 109 1.51 15.31 5.76
C GLY A 109 0.26 15.35 6.63
N THR A 110 -0.83 15.90 6.10
CA THR A 110 -2.13 15.96 6.81
C THR A 110 -2.72 14.57 7.01
N LEU A 111 -2.70 13.71 5.98
CA LEU A 111 -3.24 12.34 6.08
C LEU A 111 -2.49 11.51 7.11
N TRP A 112 -1.17 11.57 7.11
CA TRP A 112 -0.32 10.82 8.03
C TRP A 112 -0.42 11.35 9.45
N SER A 113 -0.49 12.68 9.66
CA SER A 113 -0.70 13.28 10.97
C SER A 113 -2.03 12.83 11.58
N ASN A 114 -3.12 12.92 10.83
CA ASN A 114 -4.44 12.49 11.30
C ASN A 114 -4.48 10.99 11.66
N LYS A 115 -3.84 10.15 10.85
CA LYS A 115 -3.71 8.72 11.15
C LYS A 115 -2.89 8.48 12.42
N LEU A 116 -1.77 9.17 12.57
CA LEU A 116 -0.89 9.00 13.71
C LEU A 116 -1.56 9.43 15.02
N ASP A 117 -2.29 10.55 15.01
CA ASP A 117 -3.09 11.01 16.15
C ASP A 117 -4.16 9.98 16.53
N TYR A 118 -4.84 9.40 15.52
CA TYR A 118 -5.80 8.32 15.75
C TYR A 118 -5.16 7.09 16.40
N TYR A 119 -4.02 6.63 15.90
CA TYR A 119 -3.28 5.51 16.47
C TYR A 119 -2.78 5.80 17.89
N GLU A 120 -2.38 7.02 18.17
CA GLU A 120 -1.94 7.42 19.51
C GLU A 120 -3.08 7.37 20.52
N ILE A 121 -4.28 7.80 20.16
CA ILE A 121 -5.46 7.66 21.02
C ILE A 121 -5.78 6.18 21.22
N GLN A 122 -5.82 5.42 20.15
CA GLN A 122 -6.20 4.01 20.17
C GLN A 122 -5.23 3.15 21.00
N ILE A 123 -3.90 3.38 20.90
CA ILE A 123 -2.92 2.63 21.67
C ILE A 123 -2.98 2.95 23.17
N ARG A 124 -3.36 4.17 23.55
CA ARG A 124 -3.58 4.54 24.95
C ARG A 124 -4.77 3.80 25.55
N GLU A 125 -5.81 3.57 24.78
CA GLU A 125 -7.03 2.90 25.22
C GLU A 125 -6.87 1.37 25.22
N LEU A 126 -6.32 0.81 24.14
CA LEU A 126 -6.30 -0.63 23.87
C LEU A 126 -4.94 -1.29 24.13
N GLY A 127 -3.85 -0.53 24.22
CA GLY A 127 -2.48 -1.04 24.25
C GLY A 127 -2.18 -2.00 25.41
N LYS A 128 -2.89 -1.89 26.53
CA LYS A 128 -2.74 -2.83 27.66
C LYS A 128 -3.09 -4.27 27.28
N LYS A 129 -3.96 -4.46 26.29
CA LYS A 129 -4.33 -5.77 25.74
C LYS A 129 -3.24 -6.32 24.79
N TYR A 130 -2.48 -5.43 24.14
CA TYR A 130 -1.53 -5.73 23.09
C TYR A 130 -0.13 -5.23 23.49
N GLN A 131 0.54 -6.01 24.34
CA GLN A 131 1.77 -5.57 25.00
C GLN A 131 2.94 -5.37 24.04
N THR A 132 3.06 -6.22 23.02
CA THR A 132 4.15 -6.13 22.03
C THR A 132 3.95 -4.88 21.16
N LEU A 133 2.70 -4.64 20.76
CA LEU A 133 2.33 -3.46 20.00
C LEU A 133 2.58 -2.17 20.82
N LEU A 134 2.17 -2.15 22.10
CA LEU A 134 2.40 -1.02 22.99
C LEU A 134 3.89 -0.68 23.13
N ASN A 135 4.74 -1.70 23.29
CA ASN A 135 6.18 -1.53 23.48
C ASN A 135 6.89 -1.00 22.22
N SER A 136 6.42 -1.36 21.03
CA SER A 136 7.03 -0.95 19.75
C SER A 136 6.50 0.37 19.20
N PHE A 137 5.29 0.77 19.59
CA PHE A 137 4.58 1.92 19.00
C PHE A 137 5.38 3.21 19.02
N GLY A 138 6.00 3.56 20.16
CA GLY A 138 6.76 4.80 20.29
C GLY A 138 7.89 4.97 19.29
N PHE A 139 8.57 3.87 18.95
CA PHE A 139 9.64 3.87 17.95
C PHE A 139 9.11 4.14 16.54
N PHE A 140 8.08 3.41 16.11
CA PHE A 140 7.51 3.59 14.77
C PHE A 140 6.75 4.91 14.63
N LYS A 141 6.15 5.42 15.71
CA LYS A 141 5.60 6.77 15.78
C LYS A 141 6.69 7.80 15.48
N GLY A 142 7.85 7.71 16.13
CA GLY A 142 8.96 8.63 15.89
C GLY A 142 9.46 8.61 14.44
N ILE A 143 9.52 7.45 13.78
CA ILE A 143 9.85 7.34 12.36
C ILE A 143 8.76 8.03 11.51
N ALA A 144 7.48 7.80 11.80
CA ALA A 144 6.37 8.42 11.07
C ALA A 144 6.35 9.94 11.21
N GLU A 145 6.64 10.49 12.40
CA GLU A 145 6.79 11.94 12.63
C GLU A 145 7.92 12.54 11.79
N ASN A 146 9.05 11.83 11.65
CA ASN A 146 10.14 12.25 10.76
C ASN A 146 9.70 12.20 9.28
N ALA A 147 8.92 11.22 8.86
CA ALA A 147 8.37 11.15 7.50
C ALA A 147 7.45 12.35 7.20
N ILE A 148 6.60 12.72 8.15
CA ILE A 148 5.70 13.88 8.05
C ILE A 148 6.51 15.18 7.94
N LEU A 149 7.50 15.37 8.82
CA LEU A 149 8.39 16.53 8.77
C LEU A 149 9.13 16.60 7.43
N TYR A 150 9.69 15.48 6.97
CA TYR A 150 10.43 15.39 5.72
C TYR A 150 9.54 15.76 4.51
N TYR A 151 8.32 15.23 4.47
CA TYR A 151 7.32 15.57 3.47
C TYR A 151 7.03 17.07 3.45
N ASN A 152 6.75 17.67 4.61
CA ASN A 152 6.44 19.10 4.71
C ASN A 152 7.62 19.99 4.29
N LEU A 153 8.86 19.59 4.60
CA LEU A 153 10.06 20.29 4.14
C LEU A 153 10.22 20.18 2.61
N THR A 154 9.91 19.01 2.04
CA THR A 154 9.93 18.78 0.59
C THR A 154 8.95 19.69 -0.13
N GLU A 155 7.69 19.72 0.32
CA GLU A 155 6.66 20.58 -0.27
C GLU A 155 7.00 22.06 -0.16
N LYS A 156 7.67 22.47 0.92
CA LYS A 156 8.09 23.87 1.12
C LYS A 156 9.29 24.26 0.24
N LYS A 157 10.24 23.33 0.01
CA LYS A 157 11.50 23.66 -0.68
C LYS A 157 11.38 23.59 -2.20
N PHE A 158 10.66 22.60 -2.73
CA PHE A 158 10.64 22.31 -4.16
C PHE A 158 9.30 22.67 -4.79
N ASN A 159 9.36 23.39 -5.93
CA ASN A 159 8.18 23.84 -6.67
C ASN A 159 7.89 22.99 -7.92
N ASP A 160 8.72 21.98 -8.20
CA ASP A 160 8.50 21.09 -9.34
C ASP A 160 7.14 20.39 -9.25
N GLU A 161 6.51 20.19 -10.39
CA GLU A 161 5.31 19.38 -10.47
C GLU A 161 5.69 17.88 -10.37
N VAL A 162 4.87 17.15 -9.63
CA VAL A 162 4.98 15.69 -9.51
C VAL A 162 3.68 15.08 -10.02
N PRO A 163 3.75 14.25 -11.07
CA PRO A 163 2.55 13.66 -11.66
C PRO A 163 1.71 12.88 -10.64
N VAL A 164 0.40 13.09 -10.69
CA VAL A 164 -0.59 12.26 -10.02
C VAL A 164 -1.06 11.19 -11.00
N ALA A 165 -1.28 10.00 -10.51
CA ALA A 165 -1.62 8.86 -11.34
C ALA A 165 -2.55 7.89 -10.61
N ILE A 166 -3.13 6.96 -11.34
CA ILE A 166 -3.69 5.74 -10.77
C ILE A 166 -2.52 4.80 -10.52
N VAL A 167 -2.36 4.43 -9.26
CA VAL A 167 -1.26 3.62 -8.71
C VAL A 167 -1.84 2.64 -7.69
N HIS A 168 -1.04 1.73 -7.16
CA HIS A 168 -1.50 0.74 -6.18
C HIS A 168 -1.48 1.29 -4.74
N ASN A 169 -2.41 0.83 -3.93
CA ASN A 169 -2.43 1.14 -2.50
C ASN A 169 -1.22 0.51 -1.80
N ARG A 170 -0.93 -0.74 -2.15
CA ARG A 170 0.24 -1.50 -1.67
C ARG A 170 0.84 -2.29 -2.82
N MET A 171 2.17 -2.34 -2.84
CA MET A 171 2.98 -3.21 -3.67
C MET A 171 3.78 -4.14 -2.77
N ASN A 172 3.88 -5.41 -3.11
CA ASN A 172 4.60 -6.40 -2.33
C ASN A 172 5.83 -6.88 -3.10
N TYR A 173 6.82 -7.37 -2.39
CA TYR A 173 7.95 -8.05 -3.01
C TYR A 173 7.97 -9.55 -2.62
N PRO A 174 8.01 -10.46 -3.57
CA PRO A 174 7.80 -10.26 -5.01
C PRO A 174 6.35 -9.86 -5.32
N GLU A 175 6.14 -9.01 -6.33
CA GLU A 175 4.79 -8.63 -6.77
C GLU A 175 4.26 -9.65 -7.78
N TYR A 176 3.03 -10.08 -7.60
CA TYR A 176 2.41 -11.06 -8.48
C TYR A 176 1.26 -10.45 -9.28
N GLU A 177 1.09 -10.95 -10.51
CA GLU A 177 0.04 -10.51 -11.44
C GLU A 177 -1.35 -10.44 -10.79
N ILE A 178 -1.66 -11.40 -9.92
CA ILE A 178 -2.97 -11.46 -9.25
C ILE A 178 -3.22 -10.25 -8.32
N ASP A 179 -2.18 -9.69 -7.72
CA ASP A 179 -2.28 -8.54 -6.83
C ASP A 179 -2.13 -7.24 -7.62
N TYR A 180 -1.25 -7.23 -8.62
CA TYR A 180 -0.99 -6.10 -9.50
C TYR A 180 -2.20 -5.70 -10.35
N ASN A 181 -2.92 -6.67 -10.93
CA ASN A 181 -4.10 -6.40 -11.77
C ASN A 181 -5.41 -6.30 -10.96
N ASN A 182 -5.35 -6.28 -9.63
CA ASN A 182 -6.53 -6.14 -8.78
C ASN A 182 -7.04 -4.68 -8.77
N PRO A 183 -8.19 -4.37 -9.41
CA PRO A 183 -8.69 -3.01 -9.50
C PRO A 183 -9.08 -2.41 -8.14
N LEU A 184 -9.29 -3.24 -7.11
CA LEU A 184 -9.62 -2.79 -5.77
C LEU A 184 -8.39 -2.33 -4.97
N ASN A 185 -7.19 -2.64 -5.45
CA ASN A 185 -5.93 -2.19 -4.88
C ASN A 185 -5.46 -0.84 -5.46
N PHE A 186 -6.13 -0.28 -6.45
CA PHE A 186 -5.75 1.00 -7.03
C PHE A 186 -6.22 2.20 -6.19
N VAL A 187 -5.42 3.25 -6.22
CA VAL A 187 -5.69 4.55 -5.61
C VAL A 187 -5.20 5.68 -6.52
N ILE A 188 -5.64 6.90 -6.25
CA ILE A 188 -5.15 8.12 -6.90
C ILE A 188 -4.09 8.73 -6.00
N ASP A 189 -2.84 8.80 -6.47
CA ASP A 189 -1.72 9.32 -5.68
C ASP A 189 -0.54 9.74 -6.60
N TYR A 190 0.54 10.27 -6.02
CA TYR A 190 1.77 10.50 -6.78
C TYR A 190 2.30 9.20 -7.40
N TYR A 191 2.73 9.26 -8.65
CA TYR A 191 3.21 8.11 -9.41
C TYR A 191 4.35 7.33 -8.74
N ILE A 192 5.11 7.99 -7.86
CA ILE A 192 6.24 7.39 -7.13
C ILE A 192 5.78 6.43 -6.01
N ARG A 193 4.48 6.35 -5.74
CA ARG A 193 3.93 5.52 -4.65
C ARG A 193 4.26 4.04 -4.84
N ASP A 194 3.99 3.48 -6.01
CA ASP A 194 4.24 2.06 -6.31
C ASP A 194 5.72 1.71 -6.09
N ILE A 195 6.60 2.58 -6.57
CA ILE A 195 8.06 2.43 -6.41
C ILE A 195 8.42 2.38 -4.93
N SER A 196 7.90 3.31 -4.13
CA SER A 196 8.23 3.38 -2.71
C SER A 196 7.63 2.23 -1.90
N GLU A 197 6.41 1.80 -2.18
CA GLU A 197 5.79 0.65 -1.51
C GLU A 197 6.54 -0.65 -1.85
N TYR A 198 6.90 -0.86 -3.12
CA TYR A 198 7.68 -2.02 -3.56
C TYR A 198 9.06 -2.08 -2.88
N ILE A 199 9.81 -0.97 -2.89
CA ILE A 199 11.13 -0.89 -2.24
C ILE A 199 11.02 -1.15 -0.73
N LYS A 200 10.01 -0.60 -0.05
CA LYS A 200 9.76 -0.88 1.36
C LYS A 200 9.47 -2.35 1.61
N SER A 201 8.59 -2.96 0.82
CA SER A 201 8.24 -4.37 0.98
C SER A 201 9.45 -5.27 0.75
N TYR A 202 10.31 -4.91 -0.22
CA TYR A 202 11.58 -5.60 -0.45
C TYR A 202 12.51 -5.50 0.75
N ALA A 203 12.66 -4.31 1.34
CA ALA A 203 13.52 -4.09 2.50
C ALA A 203 13.11 -4.91 3.74
N ILE A 204 11.83 -5.21 3.89
CA ILE A 204 11.30 -6.03 5.01
C ILE A 204 11.06 -7.49 4.64
N SER A 205 11.40 -7.91 3.42
CA SER A 205 11.27 -9.31 2.98
C SER A 205 12.43 -10.18 3.45
N ASP A 206 12.29 -11.49 3.28
CA ASP A 206 13.39 -12.45 3.50
C ASP A 206 14.44 -12.41 2.37
N TYR A 207 14.15 -11.69 1.29
CA TYR A 207 15.02 -11.55 0.12
C TYR A 207 15.80 -10.24 0.11
N TYR A 208 15.86 -9.51 1.25
CA TYR A 208 16.52 -8.22 1.34
C TYR A 208 17.91 -8.21 0.70
N ASP A 209 18.12 -7.32 -0.25
CA ASP A 209 19.37 -7.07 -0.92
C ASP A 209 19.54 -5.56 -1.15
N LEU A 210 20.38 -4.94 -0.32
CA LEU A 210 20.61 -3.50 -0.32
C LEU A 210 21.18 -2.98 -1.64
N GLU A 211 22.14 -3.70 -2.23
CA GLU A 211 22.78 -3.27 -3.47
C GLU A 211 21.81 -3.35 -4.65
N ASN A 212 20.91 -4.34 -4.65
CA ASN A 212 19.85 -4.41 -5.65
C ASN A 212 18.88 -3.24 -5.50
N ILE A 213 18.46 -2.89 -4.27
CA ILE A 213 17.61 -1.71 -4.02
C ILE A 213 18.26 -0.43 -4.57
N ILE A 214 19.54 -0.20 -4.27
CA ILE A 214 20.28 0.97 -4.79
C ILE A 214 20.34 0.95 -6.33
N THR A 215 20.54 -0.21 -6.91
CA THR A 215 20.55 -0.39 -8.37
C THR A 215 19.19 -0.07 -8.99
N LEU A 216 18.08 -0.52 -8.39
CA LEU A 216 16.72 -0.17 -8.83
C LEU A 216 16.49 1.34 -8.77
N ILE A 217 16.85 1.99 -7.67
CA ILE A 217 16.70 3.44 -7.50
C ILE A 217 17.56 4.22 -8.51
N ASN A 218 18.76 3.77 -8.82
CA ASN A 218 19.63 4.41 -9.81
C ASN A 218 19.07 4.41 -11.24
N LYS A 219 18.20 3.44 -11.57
CA LYS A 219 17.52 3.39 -12.88
C LYS A 219 16.41 4.44 -13.01
N LEU A 220 15.96 5.03 -11.90
CA LEU A 220 14.87 5.99 -11.91
C LEU A 220 15.34 7.36 -12.41
N THR A 221 14.55 7.96 -13.27
CA THR A 221 14.75 9.35 -13.73
C THR A 221 13.75 10.24 -12.99
N LEU A 222 14.17 10.80 -11.86
CA LEU A 222 13.34 11.64 -10.99
C LEU A 222 13.95 13.05 -10.90
N ASN A 223 13.09 14.08 -10.74
CA ASN A 223 13.52 15.39 -10.27
C ASN A 223 13.70 15.39 -8.75
N SER A 224 14.27 16.46 -8.19
CA SER A 224 14.56 16.55 -6.75
C SER A 224 13.30 16.43 -5.90
N LYS A 225 12.19 17.05 -6.30
CA LYS A 225 10.91 16.94 -5.55
C LYS A 225 10.39 15.50 -5.54
N SER A 226 10.31 14.86 -6.70
CA SER A 226 9.83 13.47 -6.82
C SER A 226 10.68 12.51 -5.99
N PHE A 227 12.02 12.70 -5.98
CA PHE A 227 12.91 11.86 -5.18
C PHE A 227 12.71 12.08 -3.67
N ASN A 228 12.60 13.32 -3.23
CA ASN A 228 12.36 13.63 -1.82
C ASN A 228 10.97 13.17 -1.35
N LEU A 229 9.94 13.23 -2.20
CA LEU A 229 8.64 12.63 -1.91
C LEU A 229 8.72 11.10 -1.82
N LEU A 230 9.46 10.45 -2.73
CA LEU A 230 9.72 9.01 -2.65
C LEU A 230 10.39 8.67 -1.32
N TYR A 231 11.41 9.42 -0.92
CA TYR A 231 12.11 9.16 0.34
C TYR A 231 11.23 9.41 1.57
N SER A 232 10.39 10.46 1.56
CA SER A 232 9.44 10.71 2.65
C SER A 232 8.45 9.54 2.81
N ARG A 233 8.04 8.94 1.69
CA ARG A 233 7.15 7.78 1.71
C ARG A 233 7.87 6.49 2.11
N LEU A 234 9.14 6.34 1.75
CA LEU A 234 9.99 5.26 2.27
C LEU A 234 10.12 5.36 3.80
N LEU A 235 10.26 6.58 4.35
CA LEU A 235 10.32 6.83 5.78
C LEU A 235 9.02 6.50 6.52
N TYR A 236 7.85 6.65 5.90
CA TYR A 236 6.58 6.36 6.58
C TYR A 236 6.36 4.84 6.67
N PRO A 237 6.37 4.24 7.89
CA PRO A 237 6.40 2.78 8.06
C PRO A 237 5.01 2.16 7.89
N THR A 238 4.47 2.19 6.65
CA THR A 238 3.15 1.64 6.31
C THR A 238 3.01 0.18 6.72
N PHE A 239 4.05 -0.64 6.54
CA PHE A 239 4.08 -2.05 6.90
C PHE A 239 3.83 -2.30 8.41
N TYR A 240 4.29 -1.40 9.29
CA TYR A 240 4.01 -1.49 10.71
C TYR A 240 2.55 -1.13 11.02
N PHE A 241 2.05 -0.05 10.45
CA PHE A 241 0.68 0.40 10.71
C PHE A 241 -0.36 -0.52 10.07
N ASP A 242 -0.06 -1.14 8.94
CA ASP A 242 -0.93 -2.16 8.34
C ASP A 242 -1.04 -3.40 9.24
N GLU A 243 0.04 -3.83 9.89
CA GLU A 243 0.01 -4.93 10.87
C GLU A 243 -0.67 -4.50 12.17
N TYR A 244 -0.41 -3.26 12.63
CA TYR A 244 -1.12 -2.65 13.75
C TYR A 244 -2.64 -2.72 13.57
N ASP A 245 -3.15 -2.29 12.41
CA ASP A 245 -4.58 -2.29 12.09
C ASP A 245 -5.16 -3.72 12.16
N LYS A 246 -4.47 -4.73 11.63
CA LYS A 246 -4.91 -6.13 11.68
C LYS A 246 -5.02 -6.65 13.12
N ILE A 247 -4.03 -6.34 13.95
CA ILE A 247 -4.01 -6.76 15.37
C ILE A 247 -5.16 -6.11 16.15
N ILE A 248 -5.35 -4.80 15.99
CA ILE A 248 -6.42 -4.06 16.69
C ILE A 248 -7.81 -4.52 16.24
N LEU A 249 -7.98 -4.86 14.96
CA LEU A 249 -9.22 -5.43 14.42
C LEU A 249 -9.45 -6.90 14.82
N GLY A 250 -8.48 -7.53 15.51
CA GLY A 250 -8.55 -8.93 15.93
C GLY A 250 -8.41 -9.94 14.79
N ARG A 251 -7.81 -9.51 13.66
CA ARG A 251 -7.52 -10.37 12.50
C ARG A 251 -6.20 -11.12 12.67
N GLU A 252 -5.27 -10.57 13.45
CA GLU A 252 -3.98 -11.16 13.77
C GLU A 252 -3.68 -11.07 15.27
N GLU A 253 -2.75 -11.90 15.75
CA GLU A 253 -2.29 -11.90 17.14
C GLU A 253 -1.20 -10.84 17.37
N ASP A 254 -1.11 -10.29 18.61
CA ASP A 254 -0.14 -9.26 19.01
C ASP A 254 1.34 -9.62 18.70
N ASN A 255 1.68 -10.90 18.78
CA ASN A 255 3.02 -11.40 18.50
C ASN A 255 3.43 -11.28 17.03
N LYS A 256 2.49 -11.11 16.09
CA LYS A 256 2.79 -10.94 14.66
C LYS A 256 3.61 -9.69 14.37
N ILE A 257 3.49 -8.65 15.20
CA ILE A 257 4.30 -7.43 15.06
C ILE A 257 5.80 -7.71 15.23
N ILE A 258 6.20 -8.81 15.87
CA ILE A 258 7.60 -9.23 16.04
C ILE A 258 8.25 -9.42 14.66
N ASN A 259 7.54 -9.99 13.71
CA ASN A 259 8.05 -10.21 12.35
C ASN A 259 8.46 -8.88 11.69
N VAL A 260 7.74 -7.81 12.00
CA VAL A 260 8.06 -6.46 11.53
C VAL A 260 9.26 -5.89 12.27
N ILE A 261 9.32 -6.08 13.59
CA ILE A 261 10.42 -5.59 14.43
C ILE A 261 11.74 -6.25 14.03
N ASP A 262 11.75 -7.55 13.75
CA ASP A 262 12.94 -8.31 13.36
C ASP A 262 13.57 -7.81 12.04
N LYS A 263 12.77 -7.18 11.16
CA LYS A 263 13.23 -6.63 9.87
C LYS A 263 13.64 -5.16 9.93
N ILE A 264 13.50 -4.53 11.09
CA ILE A 264 13.71 -3.07 11.21
C ILE A 264 15.13 -2.64 10.85
N GLN A 265 16.14 -3.45 11.15
CA GLN A 265 17.53 -3.13 10.86
C GLN A 265 17.77 -3.00 9.36
N ASN A 266 17.27 -3.94 8.55
CA ASN A 266 17.34 -3.89 7.10
C ASN A 266 16.69 -2.60 6.56
N TYR A 267 15.53 -2.26 7.08
CA TYR A 267 14.82 -1.05 6.68
C TYR A 267 15.58 0.23 7.02
N LEU A 268 16.15 0.35 8.22
CA LEU A 268 16.95 1.50 8.63
C LEU A 268 18.26 1.60 7.82
N GLU A 269 18.92 0.48 7.57
CA GLU A 269 20.11 0.40 6.73
C GLU A 269 19.82 0.88 5.31
N MET A 270 18.71 0.43 4.72
CA MET A 270 18.24 0.90 3.42
C MET A 270 18.06 2.42 3.39
N LEU A 271 17.31 2.98 4.35
CA LEU A 271 17.06 4.42 4.42
C LEU A 271 18.38 5.22 4.52
N LYS A 272 19.29 4.78 5.39
CA LYS A 272 20.61 5.38 5.56
C LYS A 272 21.44 5.31 4.27
N LYS A 273 21.50 4.15 3.61
CA LYS A 273 22.25 3.97 2.37
C LYS A 273 21.71 4.83 1.24
N ILE A 274 20.39 4.92 1.09
CA ILE A 274 19.73 5.80 0.12
C ILE A 274 20.16 7.26 0.37
N PHE A 275 20.14 7.72 1.60
CA PHE A 275 20.60 9.06 1.93
C PHE A 275 22.07 9.27 1.55
N ILE A 276 22.98 8.38 1.96
CA ILE A 276 24.41 8.48 1.65
C ILE A 276 24.67 8.60 0.15
N VAL A 277 24.00 7.79 -0.66
CA VAL A 277 24.23 7.70 -2.11
C VAL A 277 23.62 8.90 -2.85
N PHE A 278 22.47 9.37 -2.43
CA PHE A 278 21.65 10.27 -3.24
C PHE A 278 21.51 11.70 -2.70
N ASN A 279 21.99 12.00 -1.47
CA ASN A 279 21.73 13.31 -0.83
C ASN A 279 22.24 14.49 -1.67
N ASN A 280 23.44 14.41 -2.24
CA ASN A 280 24.02 15.49 -3.05
C ASN A 280 23.30 15.66 -4.40
N LYS A 281 22.84 14.56 -5.00
CA LYS A 281 22.16 14.60 -6.30
C LYS A 281 20.78 15.21 -6.21
N TYR A 282 20.06 14.94 -5.13
CA TYR A 282 18.65 15.34 -4.98
C TYR A 282 18.42 16.36 -3.85
N GLU A 283 19.47 16.91 -3.27
CA GLU A 283 19.40 17.92 -2.20
C GLU A 283 18.53 17.47 -1.02
N MET A 284 18.78 16.24 -0.52
CA MET A 284 17.98 15.63 0.52
C MET A 284 18.15 16.33 1.88
N PHE A 285 17.14 16.21 2.73
CA PHE A 285 17.20 16.71 4.12
C PHE A 285 17.84 15.66 5.02
N ASN A 286 18.75 16.12 5.89
CA ASN A 286 19.39 15.24 6.87
C ASN A 286 18.42 14.85 7.99
N ILE A 287 18.46 13.60 8.40
CA ILE A 287 17.75 13.04 9.54
C ILE A 287 18.81 12.62 10.56
N GLU A 288 19.11 13.50 11.53
CA GLU A 288 20.25 13.38 12.44
C GLU A 288 20.35 12.02 13.14
N TRP A 289 19.26 11.51 13.70
CA TRP A 289 19.30 10.23 14.43
C TRP A 289 19.60 9.03 13.52
N LEU A 290 19.17 9.08 12.26
CA LEU A 290 19.41 8.02 11.27
C LEU A 290 20.85 8.08 10.75
N ASN A 291 21.41 9.28 10.63
CA ASN A 291 22.67 9.53 9.96
C ASN A 291 23.86 9.80 10.92
N LYS A 292 23.65 9.74 12.23
CA LYS A 292 24.67 10.04 13.27
C LYS A 292 26.04 9.36 13.11
N ASN A 293 26.15 8.31 12.29
CA ASN A 293 27.40 7.56 12.07
C ASN A 293 27.95 7.72 10.64
N VAL A 294 27.54 8.76 9.90
CA VAL A 294 27.99 8.99 8.51
C VAL A 294 29.20 9.96 8.48
N GLU A 295 29.48 10.65 9.57
CA GLU A 295 30.55 11.66 9.65
C GLU A 295 31.89 11.13 10.22
N ASN A 296 32.07 9.80 10.31
CA ASN A 296 33.36 9.22 10.75
C ASN A 296 33.97 8.31 9.69
#